data_a08971028eacdcfd158411cb13e53740
#
_entry.id   a08971028eacdcfd158411cb13e53740
#
_cell.length_a   1.000
_cell.length_b   1.000
_cell.length_c   1.000
_cell.angle_alpha   90.00
_cell.angle_beta   90.00
_cell.angle_gamma   90.00
#
_symmetry.space_group_name_H-M   'P 1'
#
loop_
_entity.id
_entity.type
_entity.pdbx_description
1 polymer ?
#
loop_
_entity_poly.entity_id
_entity_poly.type
_entity_poly.pdbx_seq_one_letter_code
_entity_poly.pdbx_strand_id
1 'polypeptide(L)'
;MHQKPFVEGAFKLHGKTKSASAVMPYYTISYNQDTKNHENVGNGFSKYIVTDLLRNKYGFDGVVCTDWLIIAKEPNTPGGFAGKPWGVEDLDLPQLHYKALEAGVDQFGGNNMVAPVIEAYKIGVKEHGEDYMRKRLEQSAVRLLRNIFRLGLFENPYLNPEESAKIVGNPQFMKAGYDAQLKSIIMLKNKGHVLPIDKKKTVYIPKVYNEPQRNWWGVYTEGNIAYPVNMENVKKYFNVTDDPQKADLAIVFVKSPTQNHPGYNDELFKAGENGYIPISLQYNTYTAEYAREHSIAAGDKVIAPQITDRSYKGKTANVSNITDLYNILETKEKMKGKPVIVSITASRPMVFHEFEPMVDGILLNFGTSEQALLEILSGKVEPSALLPTQMPANMKTVEQQFEDVPFDMQCHKDTEGNVYDFGFGLNWKGVIKDARTAKYIKHRK
;
A
#
# COMPACT_ATOMS: atom_id res chain seq x y z
N MET A 1 12.27 6.65 12.46
CA MET A 1 11.52 5.42 12.18
C MET A 1 11.51 5.07 10.69
N HIS A 2 11.21 5.97 9.77
CA HIS A 2 11.09 5.75 8.31
C HIS A 2 12.36 5.20 7.62
N GLN A 3 13.54 5.47 8.16
CA GLN A 3 14.81 4.98 7.60
C GLN A 3 15.11 3.50 7.91
N LYS A 4 14.51 2.92 8.96
CA LYS A 4 14.80 1.54 9.40
C LYS A 4 14.62 0.47 8.30
N PRO A 5 13.53 0.46 7.51
CA PRO A 5 13.36 -0.54 6.45
C PRO A 5 14.50 -0.54 5.44
N PHE A 6 15.09 0.62 5.16
CA PHE A 6 16.23 0.76 4.26
C PHE A 6 17.52 0.32 4.97
N VAL A 7 17.84 0.92 6.11
CA VAL A 7 19.11 0.73 6.83
C VAL A 7 19.25 -0.67 7.43
N GLU A 8 18.15 -1.21 8.01
CA GLU A 8 18.14 -2.52 8.65
C GLU A 8 17.71 -3.65 7.72
N GLY A 9 17.07 -3.34 6.59
CA GLY A 9 16.58 -4.28 5.60
C GLY A 9 17.34 -4.19 4.28
N ALA A 10 17.00 -3.22 3.42
CA ALA A 10 17.49 -3.17 2.05
C ALA A 10 19.03 -3.03 1.93
N PHE A 11 19.70 -2.41 2.91
CA PHE A 11 21.16 -2.23 2.90
C PHE A 11 21.93 -3.31 3.69
N LYS A 12 21.22 -4.31 4.24
CA LYS A 12 21.79 -5.43 5.00
C LYS A 12 21.23 -6.77 4.52
N LEU A 13 21.32 -7.05 3.23
CA LEU A 13 20.85 -8.29 2.64
C LEU A 13 21.81 -9.46 2.91
N HIS A 14 21.27 -10.65 3.00
CA HIS A 14 22.06 -11.88 3.20
C HIS A 14 22.76 -12.38 1.93
N GLY A 15 22.27 -11.99 0.73
CA GLY A 15 22.82 -12.39 -0.56
C GLY A 15 24.25 -11.87 -0.82
N LYS A 16 24.84 -12.27 -1.95
CA LYS A 16 26.23 -11.92 -2.33
C LYS A 16 26.46 -10.43 -2.43
N THR A 17 25.46 -9.65 -2.86
CA THR A 17 25.54 -8.20 -3.01
C THR A 17 25.51 -7.44 -1.68
N LYS A 18 25.04 -8.07 -0.60
CA LYS A 18 24.88 -7.52 0.77
C LYS A 18 23.97 -6.27 0.85
N SER A 19 23.57 -5.69 -0.26
CA SER A 19 22.73 -4.50 -0.33
C SER A 19 21.88 -4.52 -1.59
N ALA A 20 20.75 -3.85 -1.57
CA ALA A 20 19.99 -3.51 -2.77
C ALA A 20 20.88 -2.78 -3.77
N SER A 21 20.68 -3.03 -5.06
CA SER A 21 21.52 -2.47 -6.12
C SER A 21 21.08 -1.05 -6.57
N ALA A 22 19.86 -0.67 -6.24
CA ALA A 22 19.31 0.64 -6.54
C ALA A 22 18.34 1.11 -5.45
N VAL A 23 18.13 2.42 -5.37
CA VAL A 23 17.13 3.08 -4.53
C VAL A 23 16.47 4.20 -5.31
N MET A 24 15.18 4.41 -5.07
CA MET A 24 14.41 5.52 -5.63
C MET A 24 14.17 6.54 -4.52
N PRO A 25 14.67 7.78 -4.62
CA PRO A 25 14.29 8.84 -3.71
C PRO A 25 12.85 9.24 -3.97
N TYR A 26 12.06 9.32 -2.90
CA TYR A 26 10.67 9.73 -2.99
C TYR A 26 10.55 11.20 -3.43
N TYR A 27 9.53 11.54 -4.20
CA TYR A 27 9.34 12.89 -4.74
C TYR A 27 8.90 13.93 -3.68
N THR A 28 8.41 13.47 -2.53
CA THR A 28 7.95 14.34 -1.45
C THR A 28 9.10 15.10 -0.79
N ILE A 29 8.80 16.27 -0.25
CA ILE A 29 9.70 17.05 0.60
C ILE A 29 9.73 16.42 2.00
N SER A 30 10.93 16.05 2.48
CA SER A 30 11.15 15.71 3.89
C SER A 30 11.34 17.02 4.66
N TYR A 31 10.23 17.64 5.04
CA TYR A 31 10.18 19.01 5.53
C TYR A 31 10.98 19.20 6.84
N ASN A 32 11.81 20.23 6.90
CA ASN A 32 12.71 20.56 8.03
C ASN A 32 13.63 19.42 8.47
N GLN A 33 13.91 18.43 7.61
CA GLN A 33 14.84 17.34 7.92
C GLN A 33 16.29 17.63 7.47
N ASP A 34 16.49 18.56 6.56
CA ASP A 34 17.85 18.98 6.15
C ASP A 34 18.44 19.93 7.19
N THR A 35 19.19 19.33 8.14
CA THR A 35 19.85 20.05 9.22
C THR A 35 21.18 20.71 8.78
N LYS A 36 21.60 20.49 7.53
CA LYS A 36 22.90 20.95 7.01
C LYS A 36 22.77 22.12 6.04
N ASN A 37 21.88 21.98 5.05
CA ASN A 37 21.69 22.98 3.99
C ASN A 37 20.39 23.78 4.19
N HIS A 38 19.52 23.32 5.11
CA HIS A 38 18.22 23.94 5.43
C HIS A 38 17.28 24.06 4.22
N GLU A 39 17.40 23.13 3.26
CA GLU A 39 16.56 23.09 2.07
C GLU A 39 15.30 22.27 2.28
N ASN A 40 14.15 22.80 1.84
CA ASN A 40 12.89 22.07 1.76
C ASN A 40 12.55 21.77 0.29
N VAL A 41 13.19 20.76 -0.26
CA VAL A 41 13.06 20.33 -1.66
C VAL A 41 12.72 18.85 -1.75
N GLY A 42 12.11 18.43 -2.86
CA GLY A 42 11.86 17.02 -3.12
C GLY A 42 13.09 16.16 -2.90
N ASN A 43 12.95 14.97 -2.33
CA ASN A 43 14.08 14.15 -1.88
C ASN A 43 15.11 13.86 -3.00
N GLY A 44 14.68 13.78 -4.27
CA GLY A 44 15.58 13.62 -5.42
C GLY A 44 16.48 14.85 -5.70
N PHE A 45 16.13 16.01 -5.17
CA PHE A 45 16.90 17.26 -5.28
C PHE A 45 17.68 17.61 -3.99
N SER A 46 17.50 16.81 -2.93
CA SER A 46 18.11 17.08 -1.63
C SER A 46 19.49 16.42 -1.52
N LYS A 47 20.54 17.24 -1.49
CA LYS A 47 21.91 16.78 -1.23
C LYS A 47 22.04 16.13 0.13
N TYR A 48 21.32 16.64 1.13
CA TYR A 48 21.29 16.06 2.48
C TYR A 48 20.76 14.63 2.47
N ILE A 49 19.60 14.40 1.82
CA ILE A 49 18.99 13.06 1.78
C ILE A 49 19.82 12.08 0.96
N VAL A 50 20.20 12.47 -0.27
CA VAL A 50 20.85 11.55 -1.22
C VAL A 50 22.35 11.40 -0.91
N THR A 51 23.05 12.48 -0.63
CA THR A 51 24.51 12.41 -0.40
C THR A 51 24.83 12.26 1.07
N ASP A 52 24.41 13.18 1.93
CA ASP A 52 24.87 13.18 3.32
C ASP A 52 24.32 12.00 4.13
N LEU A 53 23.03 11.67 4.01
CA LEU A 53 22.47 10.52 4.69
C LEU A 53 22.72 9.21 3.95
N LEU A 54 22.24 9.10 2.71
CA LEU A 54 22.25 7.82 1.99
C LEU A 54 23.67 7.35 1.69
N ARG A 55 24.50 8.21 1.07
CA ARG A 55 25.86 7.87 0.68
C ARG A 55 26.82 7.87 1.85
N ASN A 56 26.94 9.02 2.54
CA ASN A 56 27.99 9.22 3.53
C ASN A 56 27.70 8.55 4.87
N LYS A 57 26.47 8.69 5.41
CA LYS A 57 26.13 8.12 6.72
C LYS A 57 25.84 6.62 6.64
N TYR A 58 25.09 6.16 5.62
CA TYR A 58 24.65 4.77 5.51
C TYR A 58 25.47 3.94 4.52
N GLY A 59 26.42 4.53 3.80
CA GLY A 59 27.36 3.82 2.94
C GLY A 59 26.72 3.18 1.70
N PHE A 60 25.55 3.64 1.27
CA PHE A 60 24.90 3.08 0.10
C PHE A 60 25.59 3.50 -1.19
N ASP A 61 26.18 2.56 -1.92
CA ASP A 61 26.89 2.80 -3.18
C ASP A 61 26.20 2.17 -4.40
N GLY A 62 24.89 1.96 -4.32
CA GLY A 62 24.05 1.55 -5.44
C GLY A 62 23.58 2.74 -6.28
N VAL A 63 22.81 2.45 -7.33
CA VAL A 63 22.19 3.46 -8.19
C VAL A 63 21.10 4.24 -7.43
N VAL A 64 21.09 5.56 -7.56
CA VAL A 64 19.96 6.40 -7.20
C VAL A 64 19.25 6.80 -8.48
N CYS A 65 18.07 6.21 -8.71
CA CYS A 65 17.20 6.52 -9.83
C CYS A 65 15.99 7.32 -9.33
N THR A 66 15.69 8.47 -9.93
CA THR A 66 14.48 9.21 -9.52
C THR A 66 13.21 8.41 -9.81
N ASP A 67 12.12 8.77 -9.13
CA ASP A 67 10.79 8.35 -9.57
C ASP A 67 10.48 8.95 -10.96
N TRP A 68 9.38 8.51 -11.55
CA TRP A 68 9.01 8.79 -12.93
C TRP A 68 8.71 10.26 -13.16
N LEU A 69 9.37 10.86 -14.17
CA LEU A 69 9.17 12.25 -14.64
C LEU A 69 9.29 13.34 -13.56
N ILE A 70 9.97 13.07 -12.43
CA ILE A 70 10.17 14.10 -11.38
C ILE A 70 10.82 15.35 -11.95
N ILE A 71 11.80 15.16 -12.84
CA ILE A 71 12.55 16.25 -13.50
C ILE A 71 11.84 16.64 -14.80
N ALA A 72 10.56 16.98 -14.71
CA ALA A 72 9.80 17.52 -15.81
C ALA A 72 8.95 18.68 -15.32
N LYS A 73 8.73 19.67 -16.19
CA LYS A 73 7.87 20.85 -15.89
C LYS A 73 6.47 20.72 -16.47
N GLU A 74 6.30 19.89 -17.48
CA GLU A 74 5.06 19.83 -18.25
C GLU A 74 3.97 19.00 -17.59
N PRO A 75 2.74 19.51 -17.49
CA PRO A 75 1.60 18.76 -16.99
C PRO A 75 0.99 17.80 -18.02
N ASN A 76 1.55 17.70 -19.22
CA ASN A 76 0.88 17.14 -20.40
C ASN A 76 1.41 15.77 -20.82
N THR A 77 1.60 14.85 -19.89
CA THR A 77 1.66 13.44 -20.29
C THR A 77 0.26 12.84 -20.31
N PRO A 78 -0.09 12.01 -21.32
CA PRO A 78 -1.32 11.24 -21.28
C PRO A 78 -1.42 10.46 -19.96
N GLY A 79 -2.47 10.71 -19.18
CA GLY A 79 -2.65 10.09 -17.86
C GLY A 79 -2.34 10.98 -16.66
N GLY A 80 -2.03 12.27 -16.84
CA GLY A 80 -1.88 13.25 -15.75
C GLY A 80 -0.59 13.09 -14.93
N PHE A 81 0.44 12.43 -15.46
CA PHE A 81 1.77 12.40 -14.85
C PHE A 81 2.47 13.74 -15.11
N ALA A 82 2.33 14.66 -14.18
CA ALA A 82 3.06 15.93 -14.20
C ALA A 82 4.42 15.78 -13.53
N GLY A 83 5.37 16.63 -13.93
CA GLY A 83 6.62 16.83 -13.21
C GLY A 83 6.37 17.20 -11.75
N LYS A 84 7.29 16.84 -10.88
CA LYS A 84 7.18 17.12 -9.43
C LYS A 84 8.44 17.79 -8.91
N PRO A 85 8.84 18.94 -9.47
CA PRO A 85 10.01 19.68 -9.02
C PRO A 85 9.75 20.45 -7.73
N TRP A 86 9.18 19.77 -6.73
CA TRP A 86 8.69 20.39 -5.51
C TRP A 86 9.80 21.03 -4.69
N GLY A 87 9.60 22.33 -4.40
CA GLY A 87 10.56 23.18 -3.71
C GLY A 87 11.67 23.73 -4.61
N VAL A 88 11.60 23.45 -5.92
CA VAL A 88 12.54 23.94 -6.96
C VAL A 88 11.78 24.28 -8.26
N GLU A 89 10.53 24.69 -8.16
CA GLU A 89 9.64 24.96 -9.27
C GLU A 89 10.13 26.08 -10.19
N ASP A 90 10.91 27.02 -9.65
CA ASP A 90 11.44 28.17 -10.38
C ASP A 90 12.63 27.81 -11.29
N LEU A 91 13.26 26.64 -11.09
CA LEU A 91 14.38 26.19 -11.90
C LEU A 91 13.94 25.76 -13.30
N ASP A 92 14.74 26.01 -14.33
CA ASP A 92 14.52 25.45 -15.66
C ASP A 92 14.96 23.97 -15.76
N LEU A 93 14.67 23.31 -16.89
CA LEU A 93 14.97 21.89 -17.05
C LEU A 93 16.48 21.54 -16.89
N PRO A 94 17.43 22.29 -17.49
CA PRO A 94 18.85 22.08 -17.23
C PRO A 94 19.23 22.25 -15.77
N GLN A 95 18.72 23.27 -15.11
CA GLN A 95 18.99 23.53 -13.68
C GLN A 95 18.41 22.43 -12.78
N LEU A 96 17.21 21.90 -13.08
CA LEU A 96 16.63 20.76 -12.37
C LEU A 96 17.50 19.51 -12.49
N HIS A 97 18.01 19.20 -13.71
CA HIS A 97 18.92 18.08 -13.92
C HIS A 97 20.24 18.30 -13.17
N TYR A 98 20.79 19.51 -13.22
CA TYR A 98 22.03 19.86 -12.50
C TYR A 98 21.84 19.70 -10.98
N LYS A 99 20.77 20.25 -10.40
CA LYS A 99 20.50 20.12 -8.96
C LYS A 99 20.34 18.64 -8.52
N ALA A 100 19.68 17.81 -9.32
CA ALA A 100 19.58 16.38 -9.05
C ALA A 100 20.94 15.65 -9.15
N LEU A 101 21.77 16.00 -10.14
CA LEU A 101 23.15 15.49 -10.24
C LEU A 101 23.97 15.86 -9.00
N GLU A 102 23.94 17.12 -8.58
CA GLU A 102 24.63 17.60 -7.39
C GLU A 102 24.10 16.99 -6.09
N ALA A 103 22.82 16.68 -6.04
CA ALA A 103 22.26 15.91 -4.94
C ALA A 103 22.78 14.47 -4.85
N GLY A 104 23.29 13.90 -5.94
CA GLY A 104 23.86 12.54 -5.98
C GLY A 104 23.02 11.51 -6.74
N VAL A 105 22.05 11.95 -7.55
CA VAL A 105 21.22 11.10 -8.43
C VAL A 105 22.07 10.59 -9.60
N ASP A 106 21.92 9.31 -9.94
CA ASP A 106 22.68 8.64 -11.01
C ASP A 106 21.85 8.43 -12.28
N GLN A 107 20.53 8.37 -12.16
CA GLN A 107 19.61 8.08 -13.27
C GLN A 107 18.30 8.84 -13.12
N PHE A 108 17.78 9.35 -14.23
CA PHE A 108 16.51 10.07 -14.28
C PHE A 108 15.39 9.13 -14.74
N GLY A 109 14.45 8.82 -13.84
CA GLY A 109 13.34 7.94 -14.16
C GLY A 109 12.35 8.56 -15.15
N GLY A 110 12.00 7.80 -16.19
CA GLY A 110 11.04 8.20 -17.23
C GLY A 110 11.47 9.35 -18.13
N ASN A 111 12.68 9.87 -17.99
CA ASN A 111 13.19 10.98 -18.77
C ASN A 111 14.38 10.53 -19.62
N ASN A 112 14.28 10.71 -20.93
CA ASN A 112 15.29 10.35 -21.91
C ASN A 112 15.81 11.57 -22.71
N MET A 113 15.56 12.78 -22.22
CA MET A 113 16.00 14.02 -22.88
C MET A 113 17.50 14.24 -22.67
N VAL A 114 18.29 14.17 -23.74
CA VAL A 114 19.76 14.35 -23.70
C VAL A 114 20.15 15.82 -23.56
N ALA A 115 19.48 16.71 -24.27
CA ALA A 115 19.85 18.13 -24.32
C ALA A 115 19.89 18.81 -22.94
N PRO A 116 18.87 18.69 -22.05
CA PRO A 116 18.94 19.28 -20.72
C PRO A 116 20.08 18.72 -19.85
N VAL A 117 20.47 17.45 -20.03
CA VAL A 117 21.60 16.83 -19.31
C VAL A 117 22.94 17.41 -19.76
N ILE A 118 23.10 17.65 -21.07
CA ILE A 118 24.30 18.32 -21.60
C ILE A 118 24.41 19.75 -21.06
N GLU A 119 23.31 20.49 -21.03
CA GLU A 119 23.33 21.84 -20.46
C GLU A 119 23.60 21.83 -18.94
N ALA A 120 23.01 20.85 -18.20
CA ALA A 120 23.31 20.63 -16.79
C ALA A 120 24.82 20.38 -16.56
N TYR A 121 25.45 19.57 -17.42
CA TYR A 121 26.93 19.38 -17.40
C TYR A 121 27.69 20.69 -17.58
N LYS A 122 27.29 21.52 -18.55
CA LYS A 122 27.93 22.82 -18.81
C LYS A 122 27.78 23.79 -17.64
N ILE A 123 26.62 23.79 -16.96
CA ILE A 123 26.40 24.57 -15.73
C ILE A 123 27.41 24.13 -14.66
N GLY A 124 27.52 22.83 -14.41
CA GLY A 124 28.46 22.32 -13.41
C GLY A 124 29.94 22.56 -13.80
N VAL A 125 30.30 22.45 -15.08
CA VAL A 125 31.65 22.80 -15.54
C VAL A 125 31.98 24.27 -15.28
N LYS A 126 31.04 25.18 -15.52
CA LYS A 126 31.20 26.60 -15.21
C LYS A 126 31.40 26.87 -13.73
N GLU A 127 30.74 26.10 -12.89
CA GLU A 127 30.71 26.29 -11.42
C GLU A 127 31.92 25.62 -10.73
N HIS A 128 32.27 24.39 -11.14
CA HIS A 128 33.23 23.54 -10.43
C HIS A 128 34.41 23.07 -11.30
N GLY A 129 34.37 23.32 -12.60
CA GLY A 129 35.39 22.86 -13.55
C GLY A 129 35.07 21.48 -14.14
N GLU A 130 35.74 21.21 -15.29
CA GLU A 130 35.49 20.00 -16.08
C GLU A 130 35.86 18.70 -15.34
N ASP A 131 36.98 18.70 -14.64
CA ASP A 131 37.46 17.54 -13.88
C ASP A 131 36.44 17.08 -12.77
N TYR A 132 35.81 18.03 -12.13
CA TYR A 132 34.76 17.74 -11.13
C TYR A 132 33.57 17.08 -11.79
N MET A 133 33.03 17.66 -12.85
CA MET A 133 31.84 17.13 -13.51
C MET A 133 32.11 15.78 -14.18
N ARG A 134 33.26 15.60 -14.76
CA ARG A 134 33.70 14.31 -15.31
C ARG A 134 33.70 13.23 -14.23
N LYS A 135 34.36 13.45 -13.11
CA LYS A 135 34.38 12.52 -11.98
C LYS A 135 32.97 12.22 -11.44
N ARG A 136 32.12 13.25 -11.37
CA ARG A 136 30.73 13.07 -10.94
C ARG A 136 29.96 12.15 -11.87
N LEU A 137 30.07 12.31 -13.17
CA LEU A 137 29.40 11.44 -14.15
C LEU A 137 30.03 10.05 -14.20
N GLU A 138 31.34 9.92 -14.07
CA GLU A 138 32.03 8.62 -13.99
C GLU A 138 31.56 7.79 -12.79
N GLN A 139 31.31 8.41 -11.63
CA GLN A 139 30.71 7.74 -10.47
C GLN A 139 29.35 7.16 -10.78
N SER A 140 28.49 7.92 -11.46
CA SER A 140 27.18 7.43 -11.88
C SER A 140 27.28 6.30 -12.91
N ALA A 141 28.17 6.44 -13.90
CA ALA A 141 28.42 5.41 -14.90
C ALA A 141 28.89 4.09 -14.26
N VAL A 142 29.82 4.15 -13.31
CA VAL A 142 30.28 2.96 -12.55
C VAL A 142 29.14 2.28 -11.82
N ARG A 143 28.26 3.04 -11.16
CA ARG A 143 27.12 2.48 -10.44
C ARG A 143 26.11 1.81 -11.38
N LEU A 144 25.79 2.43 -12.51
CA LEU A 144 24.89 1.91 -13.53
C LEU A 144 25.46 0.64 -14.18
N LEU A 145 26.70 0.70 -14.67
CA LEU A 145 27.36 -0.41 -15.35
C LEU A 145 27.61 -1.60 -14.43
N ARG A 146 27.86 -1.37 -13.14
CA ARG A 146 28.09 -2.45 -12.16
C ARG A 146 26.97 -3.50 -12.18
N ASN A 147 25.72 -3.10 -12.33
CA ASN A 147 24.60 -4.04 -12.38
C ASN A 147 24.61 -4.86 -13.67
N ILE A 148 24.97 -4.24 -14.79
CA ILE A 148 25.12 -4.92 -16.08
C ILE A 148 26.24 -5.98 -16.03
N PHE A 149 27.40 -5.61 -15.46
CA PHE A 149 28.50 -6.54 -15.26
C PHE A 149 28.16 -7.68 -14.29
N ARG A 150 27.46 -7.39 -13.18
CA ARG A 150 27.04 -8.40 -12.20
C ARG A 150 26.10 -9.43 -12.80
N LEU A 151 25.31 -9.05 -13.76
CA LEU A 151 24.36 -9.94 -14.48
C LEU A 151 25.00 -10.65 -15.65
N GLY A 152 26.27 -10.34 -16.02
CA GLY A 152 26.96 -10.91 -17.17
C GLY A 152 26.36 -10.51 -18.52
N LEU A 153 25.71 -9.32 -18.60
CA LEU A 153 25.00 -8.92 -19.81
C LEU A 153 25.93 -8.49 -20.96
N PHE A 154 27.21 -8.19 -20.68
CA PHE A 154 28.20 -7.97 -21.72
C PHE A 154 28.70 -9.27 -22.32
N GLU A 155 28.76 -10.35 -21.54
CA GLU A 155 29.18 -11.67 -21.96
C GLU A 155 28.04 -12.42 -22.64
N ASN A 156 26.82 -12.30 -22.12
CA ASN A 156 25.63 -12.92 -22.68
C ASN A 156 24.38 -12.06 -22.39
N PRO A 157 23.95 -11.21 -23.32
CA PRO A 157 22.74 -10.40 -23.16
C PRO A 157 21.43 -11.17 -23.39
N TYR A 158 21.51 -12.44 -23.82
CA TYR A 158 20.34 -13.25 -24.19
C TYR A 158 19.92 -14.17 -23.07
N LEU A 159 18.61 -14.35 -22.91
CA LEU A 159 18.03 -15.38 -22.06
C LEU A 159 17.97 -16.72 -22.82
N ASN A 160 18.14 -17.80 -22.08
CA ASN A 160 17.81 -19.14 -22.56
C ASN A 160 16.33 -19.42 -22.25
N PRO A 161 15.44 -19.54 -23.29
CA PRO A 161 14.00 -19.76 -23.07
C PRO A 161 13.71 -21.09 -22.33
N GLU A 162 14.47 -22.15 -22.60
CA GLU A 162 14.27 -23.46 -21.98
C GLU A 162 14.65 -23.44 -20.49
N GLU A 163 15.72 -22.75 -20.13
CA GLU A 163 16.09 -22.56 -18.70
C GLU A 163 15.12 -21.62 -18.00
N SER A 164 14.67 -20.56 -18.67
CA SER A 164 13.67 -19.65 -18.14
C SER A 164 12.36 -20.37 -17.85
N ALA A 165 11.91 -21.27 -18.75
CA ALA A 165 10.71 -22.08 -18.58
C ALA A 165 10.80 -23.05 -17.38
N LYS A 166 12.00 -23.51 -17.05
CA LYS A 166 12.23 -24.34 -15.84
C LYS A 166 12.19 -23.55 -14.53
N ILE A 167 12.45 -22.23 -14.58
CA ILE A 167 12.50 -21.36 -13.40
C ILE A 167 11.17 -20.67 -13.17
N VAL A 168 10.61 -20.02 -14.22
CA VAL A 168 9.33 -19.30 -14.13
C VAL A 168 8.20 -20.30 -13.92
N GLY A 169 7.41 -20.08 -12.86
CA GLY A 169 6.34 -21.02 -12.50
C GLY A 169 6.81 -22.38 -11.97
N ASN A 170 8.06 -22.48 -11.56
CA ASN A 170 8.61 -23.69 -10.94
C ASN A 170 7.71 -24.17 -9.79
N PRO A 171 7.37 -25.48 -9.71
CA PRO A 171 6.45 -26.01 -8.70
C PRO A 171 6.88 -25.69 -7.25
N GLN A 172 8.18 -25.69 -6.97
CA GLN A 172 8.70 -25.35 -5.64
C GLN A 172 8.47 -23.89 -5.29
N PHE A 173 8.69 -22.97 -6.24
CA PHE A 173 8.44 -21.55 -6.04
C PHE A 173 6.95 -21.22 -5.97
N MET A 174 6.14 -21.88 -6.81
CA MET A 174 4.68 -21.77 -6.75
C MET A 174 4.14 -22.26 -5.41
N LYS A 175 4.66 -23.37 -4.90
CA LYS A 175 4.30 -23.87 -3.56
C LYS A 175 4.70 -22.90 -2.47
N ALA A 176 5.89 -22.34 -2.50
CA ALA A 176 6.35 -21.35 -1.50
C ALA A 176 5.45 -20.10 -1.50
N GLY A 177 5.07 -19.59 -2.69
CA GLY A 177 4.13 -18.50 -2.83
C GLY A 177 2.73 -18.83 -2.32
N TYR A 178 2.26 -20.05 -2.58
CA TYR A 178 0.97 -20.53 -2.07
C TYR A 178 0.97 -20.69 -0.55
N ASP A 179 2.03 -21.28 0.03
CA ASP A 179 2.19 -21.40 1.48
C ASP A 179 2.21 -20.01 2.15
N ALA A 180 2.78 -18.99 1.49
CA ALA A 180 2.75 -17.61 1.98
C ALA A 180 1.33 -17.03 1.97
N GLN A 181 0.54 -17.31 0.93
CA GLN A 181 -0.87 -16.90 0.88
C GLN A 181 -1.69 -17.50 2.03
N LEU A 182 -1.55 -18.81 2.27
CA LEU A 182 -2.21 -19.47 3.40
C LEU A 182 -1.83 -18.83 4.76
N LYS A 183 -0.56 -18.47 4.93
CA LYS A 183 -0.04 -17.79 6.15
C LYS A 183 -0.42 -16.31 6.24
N SER A 184 -1.06 -15.72 5.24
CA SER A 184 -1.50 -14.32 5.23
C SER A 184 -2.99 -14.14 5.51
N ILE A 185 -3.78 -15.21 5.56
CA ILE A 185 -5.21 -15.16 5.87
C ILE A 185 -5.40 -15.11 7.38
N ILE A 186 -6.02 -14.05 7.86
CA ILE A 186 -6.22 -13.78 9.29
C ILE A 186 -7.66 -14.12 9.67
N MET A 187 -7.84 -14.95 10.70
CA MET A 187 -9.14 -15.13 11.32
C MET A 187 -9.31 -14.13 12.46
N LEU A 188 -10.33 -13.26 12.37
CA LEU A 188 -10.62 -12.22 13.34
C LEU A 188 -11.75 -12.60 14.29
N LYS A 189 -12.73 -13.38 13.81
CA LYS A 189 -13.89 -13.81 14.60
C LYS A 189 -14.27 -15.24 14.27
N ASN A 190 -14.64 -16.01 15.30
CA ASN A 190 -15.11 -17.39 15.16
C ASN A 190 -16.13 -17.76 16.28
N LYS A 191 -17.23 -17.01 16.33
CA LYS A 191 -18.28 -17.17 17.33
C LYS A 191 -18.96 -18.52 17.16
N GLY A 192 -19.11 -19.25 18.27
CA GLY A 192 -19.73 -20.56 18.25
C GLY A 192 -18.99 -21.62 17.43
N HIS A 193 -17.71 -21.41 17.15
CA HIS A 193 -16.90 -22.31 16.31
C HIS A 193 -17.52 -22.59 14.94
N VAL A 194 -18.05 -21.56 14.28
CA VAL A 194 -18.65 -21.66 12.92
C VAL A 194 -17.58 -22.02 11.87
N LEU A 195 -16.33 -21.78 12.14
CA LEU A 195 -15.17 -22.22 11.39
C LEU A 195 -14.37 -23.28 12.17
N PRO A 196 -13.79 -24.30 11.50
CA PRO A 196 -13.94 -24.58 10.07
C PRO A 196 -15.32 -25.10 9.70
N ILE A 197 -15.70 -24.88 8.43
CA ILE A 197 -16.99 -25.35 7.90
C ILE A 197 -16.91 -26.86 7.63
N ASP A 198 -17.84 -27.65 8.20
CA ASP A 198 -17.96 -29.07 7.89
C ASP A 198 -18.36 -29.25 6.41
N LYS A 199 -17.70 -30.18 5.72
CA LYS A 199 -17.96 -30.52 4.32
C LYS A 199 -19.41 -30.94 4.02
N LYS A 200 -20.15 -31.43 5.02
CA LYS A 200 -21.56 -31.83 4.90
C LYS A 200 -22.49 -30.63 4.86
N LYS A 201 -22.01 -29.46 5.27
CA LYS A 201 -22.82 -28.23 5.29
C LYS A 201 -23.07 -27.71 3.90
N THR A 202 -24.26 -27.18 3.72
CA THR A 202 -24.67 -26.46 2.52
C THR A 202 -24.47 -24.96 2.74
N VAL A 203 -23.70 -24.31 1.85
CA VAL A 203 -23.38 -22.90 1.94
C VAL A 203 -24.19 -22.07 0.94
N TYR A 204 -24.60 -20.89 1.35
CA TYR A 204 -25.14 -19.85 0.49
C TYR A 204 -24.07 -18.79 0.27
N ILE A 205 -23.85 -18.40 -0.98
CA ILE A 205 -22.94 -17.31 -1.35
C ILE A 205 -23.75 -16.30 -2.18
N PRO A 206 -23.99 -15.10 -1.67
CA PRO A 206 -24.72 -14.08 -2.42
C PRO A 206 -23.89 -13.58 -3.59
N LYS A 207 -24.56 -13.20 -4.67
CA LYS A 207 -23.95 -12.44 -5.77
C LYS A 207 -23.63 -11.04 -5.28
N VAL A 208 -22.59 -10.44 -5.85
CA VAL A 208 -22.16 -9.07 -5.57
C VAL A 208 -22.36 -8.18 -6.79
N TYR A 209 -22.61 -6.91 -6.56
CA TYR A 209 -22.55 -5.90 -7.61
C TYR A 209 -21.13 -5.44 -7.76
N ASN A 210 -20.55 -5.63 -8.94
CA ASN A 210 -19.27 -5.07 -9.33
C ASN A 210 -19.53 -3.74 -10.02
N GLU A 211 -18.98 -2.66 -9.48
CA GLU A 211 -19.12 -1.34 -10.08
C GLU A 211 -18.38 -1.22 -11.41
N PRO A 212 -18.83 -0.32 -12.31
CA PRO A 212 -18.07 0.01 -13.50
C PRO A 212 -16.71 0.59 -13.13
N GLN A 213 -15.66 0.17 -13.80
CA GLN A 213 -14.30 0.58 -13.50
C GLN A 213 -13.55 1.04 -14.76
N ARG A 214 -12.67 2.02 -14.61
CA ARG A 214 -11.61 2.30 -15.59
C ARG A 214 -10.27 1.86 -15.01
N ASN A 215 -9.54 1.04 -15.77
CA ASN A 215 -8.19 0.70 -15.38
C ASN A 215 -7.21 1.86 -15.67
N TRP A 216 -5.96 1.70 -15.25
CA TRP A 216 -4.90 2.69 -15.49
C TRP A 216 -4.71 3.07 -16.97
N TRP A 217 -4.99 2.15 -17.88
CA TRP A 217 -4.89 2.35 -19.33
C TRP A 217 -6.15 3.00 -19.93
N GLY A 218 -7.12 3.38 -19.11
CA GLY A 218 -8.36 4.00 -19.55
C GLY A 218 -9.40 3.02 -20.09
N VAL A 219 -9.15 1.72 -20.03
CA VAL A 219 -10.13 0.69 -20.48
C VAL A 219 -11.28 0.64 -19.49
N TYR A 220 -12.49 0.85 -20.01
CA TYR A 220 -13.73 0.81 -19.25
C TYR A 220 -14.29 -0.61 -19.19
N THR A 221 -14.72 -1.03 -17.99
CA THR A 221 -15.46 -2.27 -17.77
C THR A 221 -16.82 -1.93 -17.18
N GLU A 222 -17.89 -2.41 -17.78
CA GLU A 222 -19.26 -2.21 -17.29
C GLU A 222 -19.49 -2.91 -15.95
N GLY A 223 -20.39 -2.33 -15.14
CA GLY A 223 -20.82 -2.95 -13.89
C GLY A 223 -21.66 -4.20 -14.16
N ASN A 224 -21.56 -5.20 -13.32
CA ASN A 224 -22.32 -6.42 -13.39
C ASN A 224 -22.65 -7.03 -12.03
N ILE A 225 -23.63 -7.95 -12.01
CA ILE A 225 -23.93 -8.79 -10.83
C ILE A 225 -23.39 -10.18 -11.11
N ALA A 226 -22.44 -10.62 -10.29
CA ALA A 226 -21.79 -11.93 -10.45
C ALA A 226 -21.48 -12.58 -9.10
N TYR A 227 -21.18 -13.86 -9.10
CA TYR A 227 -20.57 -14.48 -7.93
C TYR A 227 -19.19 -13.90 -7.67
N PRO A 228 -18.84 -13.62 -6.41
CA PRO A 228 -17.53 -13.05 -6.06
C PRO A 228 -16.38 -14.05 -6.18
N VAL A 229 -16.69 -15.33 -6.36
CA VAL A 229 -15.77 -16.46 -6.46
C VAL A 229 -16.23 -17.44 -7.53
N ASN A 230 -15.31 -18.27 -8.02
CA ASN A 230 -15.66 -19.33 -8.95
C ASN A 230 -16.42 -20.45 -8.21
N MET A 231 -17.71 -20.61 -8.50
CA MET A 231 -18.58 -21.59 -7.83
C MET A 231 -18.14 -23.03 -8.07
N GLU A 232 -17.49 -23.36 -9.18
CA GLU A 232 -16.93 -24.70 -9.42
C GLU A 232 -15.78 -25.01 -8.46
N ASN A 233 -15.01 -23.99 -8.04
CA ASN A 233 -14.02 -24.16 -6.99
C ASN A 233 -14.67 -24.35 -5.63
N VAL A 234 -15.71 -23.60 -5.31
CA VAL A 234 -16.46 -23.74 -4.03
C VAL A 234 -17.06 -25.12 -3.88
N LYS A 235 -17.67 -25.68 -4.94
CA LYS A 235 -18.28 -27.02 -4.97
C LYS A 235 -17.29 -28.16 -4.68
N LYS A 236 -15.98 -27.94 -4.83
CA LYS A 236 -14.94 -28.93 -4.43
C LYS A 236 -14.81 -29.06 -2.92
N TYR A 237 -15.28 -28.07 -2.17
CA TYR A 237 -15.16 -27.98 -0.72
C TYR A 237 -16.48 -28.12 0.02
N PHE A 238 -17.59 -27.61 -0.53
CA PHE A 238 -18.89 -27.51 0.14
C PHE A 238 -20.04 -27.85 -0.81
N ASN A 239 -21.17 -28.30 -0.25
CA ASN A 239 -22.45 -28.24 -0.94
C ASN A 239 -22.87 -26.77 -1.07
N VAL A 240 -23.51 -26.40 -2.18
CA VAL A 240 -23.94 -25.02 -2.45
C VAL A 240 -25.41 -24.95 -2.80
N THR A 241 -26.06 -23.86 -2.46
CA THR A 241 -27.44 -23.55 -2.81
C THR A 241 -27.61 -22.07 -3.11
N ASP A 242 -28.51 -21.75 -4.04
CA ASP A 242 -28.92 -20.36 -4.32
C ASP A 242 -30.08 -19.90 -3.41
N ASP A 243 -30.66 -20.81 -2.63
CA ASP A 243 -31.74 -20.52 -1.69
C ASP A 243 -31.19 -20.39 -0.26
N PRO A 244 -31.13 -19.17 0.33
CA PRO A 244 -30.60 -18.96 1.67
C PRO A 244 -31.38 -19.74 2.74
N GLN A 245 -32.66 -20.07 2.49
CA GLN A 245 -33.45 -20.85 3.44
C GLN A 245 -33.03 -22.32 3.51
N LYS A 246 -32.43 -22.85 2.44
CA LYS A 246 -31.91 -24.24 2.38
C LYS A 246 -30.46 -24.35 2.82
N ALA A 247 -29.74 -23.22 2.97
CA ALA A 247 -28.38 -23.22 3.44
C ALA A 247 -28.28 -23.46 4.95
N ASP A 248 -27.21 -24.08 5.41
CA ASP A 248 -26.85 -24.18 6.82
C ASP A 248 -26.16 -22.88 7.33
N LEU A 249 -25.43 -22.21 6.45
CA LEU A 249 -24.71 -20.96 6.72
C LEU A 249 -24.48 -20.18 5.42
N ALA A 250 -24.11 -18.92 5.56
CA ALA A 250 -23.70 -18.09 4.41
C ALA A 250 -22.23 -17.66 4.50
N ILE A 251 -21.60 -17.48 3.32
CA ILE A 251 -20.29 -16.86 3.20
C ILE A 251 -20.45 -15.62 2.30
N VAL A 252 -20.22 -14.44 2.86
CA VAL A 252 -20.29 -13.17 2.16
C VAL A 252 -18.88 -12.68 1.86
N PHE A 253 -18.55 -12.49 0.60
CA PHE A 253 -17.25 -11.96 0.17
C PHE A 253 -17.38 -10.47 -0.09
N VAL A 254 -16.53 -9.66 0.52
CA VAL A 254 -16.55 -8.21 0.42
C VAL A 254 -15.14 -7.64 0.30
N LYS A 255 -15.02 -6.40 -0.12
CA LYS A 255 -13.78 -5.62 -0.10
C LYS A 255 -13.82 -4.59 1.03
N SER A 256 -12.67 -4.20 1.57
CA SER A 256 -12.62 -3.05 2.48
C SER A 256 -13.16 -1.79 1.82
N PRO A 257 -13.66 -0.79 2.59
CA PRO A 257 -14.20 0.43 2.02
C PRO A 257 -13.24 1.09 1.01
N THR A 258 -13.74 1.40 -0.19
CA THR A 258 -12.98 2.00 -1.29
C THR A 258 -13.62 3.30 -1.76
N GLN A 259 -12.80 4.24 -2.21
CA GLN A 259 -13.23 5.49 -2.81
C GLN A 259 -12.70 5.60 -4.23
N ASN A 260 -13.43 6.35 -5.08
CA ASN A 260 -13.04 6.64 -6.46
C ASN A 260 -12.07 7.83 -6.58
N HIS A 261 -11.48 8.26 -5.46
CA HIS A 261 -10.57 9.40 -5.38
C HIS A 261 -9.43 9.13 -4.40
N PRO A 262 -8.25 9.75 -4.59
CA PRO A 262 -7.08 9.56 -3.73
C PRO A 262 -7.08 10.49 -2.49
N GLY A 263 -8.22 11.05 -2.05
CA GLY A 263 -8.30 12.06 -0.99
C GLY A 263 -8.20 13.50 -1.52
N TYR A 264 -8.35 13.68 -2.84
CA TYR A 264 -8.32 14.98 -3.51
C TYR A 264 -9.31 15.00 -4.67
N ASN A 265 -9.93 16.16 -4.90
CA ASN A 265 -10.89 16.39 -5.98
C ASN A 265 -10.54 17.70 -6.70
N ASP A 266 -10.13 17.59 -7.96
CA ASP A 266 -9.75 18.70 -8.81
C ASP A 266 -10.90 19.68 -9.07
N GLU A 267 -12.14 19.20 -9.11
CA GLU A 267 -13.31 20.08 -9.36
C GLU A 267 -13.57 21.01 -8.16
N LEU A 268 -13.41 20.51 -6.93
CA LEU A 268 -13.48 21.35 -5.74
C LEU A 268 -12.35 22.39 -5.72
N PHE A 269 -11.16 22.00 -6.14
CA PHE A 269 -10.03 22.92 -6.25
C PHE A 269 -10.30 24.02 -7.30
N LYS A 270 -10.81 23.66 -8.48
CA LYS A 270 -11.21 24.62 -9.52
C LYS A 270 -12.35 25.54 -9.06
N ALA A 271 -13.20 25.07 -8.17
CA ALA A 271 -14.28 25.88 -7.56
C ALA A 271 -13.78 26.83 -6.45
N GLY A 272 -12.47 26.87 -6.17
CA GLY A 272 -11.85 27.76 -5.18
C GLY A 272 -11.71 27.17 -3.78
N GLU A 273 -12.00 25.89 -3.59
CA GLU A 273 -11.72 25.17 -2.36
C GLU A 273 -10.27 24.64 -2.33
N ASN A 274 -9.86 24.05 -1.20
CA ASN A 274 -8.53 23.43 -1.12
C ASN A 274 -8.40 22.05 -1.81
N GLY A 275 -9.51 21.50 -2.34
CA GLY A 275 -9.56 20.21 -3.05
C GLY A 275 -9.47 18.97 -2.17
N TYR A 276 -9.07 19.05 -0.91
CA TYR A 276 -8.90 17.90 -0.04
C TYR A 276 -10.23 17.38 0.51
N ILE A 277 -10.41 16.08 0.47
CA ILE A 277 -11.58 15.36 0.97
C ILE A 277 -11.14 14.14 1.80
N PRO A 278 -11.92 13.72 2.80
CA PRO A 278 -11.51 12.59 3.65
C PRO A 278 -11.50 11.27 2.89
N ILE A 279 -10.61 10.38 3.30
CA ILE A 279 -10.65 8.96 2.93
C ILE A 279 -11.38 8.23 4.04
N SER A 280 -12.57 7.68 3.75
CA SER A 280 -13.34 6.91 4.72
C SER A 280 -12.81 5.48 4.83
N LEU A 281 -12.71 4.98 6.06
CA LEU A 281 -12.42 3.58 6.38
C LEU A 281 -13.69 2.81 6.81
N GLN A 282 -14.87 3.44 6.72
CA GLN A 282 -16.18 2.84 6.96
C GLN A 282 -17.03 2.85 5.68
N TYR A 283 -18.03 1.97 5.62
CA TYR A 283 -18.92 1.89 4.45
C TYR A 283 -19.95 3.01 4.39
N ASN A 284 -20.57 3.35 5.53
CA ASN A 284 -21.53 4.45 5.57
C ASN A 284 -20.85 5.79 5.32
N THR A 285 -21.64 6.75 4.84
CA THR A 285 -21.22 8.12 4.65
C THR A 285 -20.51 8.67 5.88
N TYR A 286 -19.39 9.33 5.68
CA TYR A 286 -18.58 9.90 6.73
C TYR A 286 -18.36 11.39 6.53
N THR A 287 -18.60 12.19 7.58
CA THR A 287 -18.25 13.61 7.63
C THR A 287 -17.10 13.80 8.63
N ALA A 288 -16.03 14.44 8.20
CA ALA A 288 -14.78 14.58 8.95
C ALA A 288 -14.90 15.69 10.03
N GLU A 289 -15.55 15.38 11.14
CA GLU A 289 -15.77 16.32 12.24
C GLU A 289 -14.52 16.52 13.11
N TYR A 290 -13.69 15.48 13.24
CA TYR A 290 -12.54 15.43 14.12
C TYR A 290 -11.20 15.65 13.42
N ALA A 291 -11.22 15.87 12.10
CA ALA A 291 -10.02 16.18 11.34
C ALA A 291 -9.34 17.43 11.91
N ARG A 292 -8.00 17.35 12.05
CA ARG A 292 -7.22 18.45 12.56
C ARG A 292 -7.20 19.63 11.58
N GLU A 293 -7.31 20.84 12.10
CA GLU A 293 -7.15 22.06 11.33
C GLU A 293 -5.69 22.37 11.04
N HIS A 294 -4.82 21.97 11.97
CA HIS A 294 -3.39 22.25 11.92
C HIS A 294 -2.59 20.96 12.13
N SER A 295 -1.81 20.59 11.14
CA SER A 295 -0.80 19.53 11.17
C SER A 295 0.06 19.66 9.91
N ILE A 296 1.17 18.96 9.84
CA ILE A 296 1.99 18.94 8.61
C ILE A 296 1.14 18.47 7.42
N ALA A 297 0.28 17.47 7.63
CA ALA A 297 -0.62 16.97 6.59
C ALA A 297 -1.75 17.94 6.25
N ALA A 298 -2.27 18.70 7.22
CA ALA A 298 -3.34 19.68 7.03
C ALA A 298 -2.85 21.10 6.67
N GLY A 299 -1.53 21.32 6.60
CA GLY A 299 -0.94 22.63 6.31
C GLY A 299 -0.81 23.50 7.55
N ASP A 300 0.00 23.08 8.51
CA ASP A 300 0.29 23.85 9.72
C ASP A 300 1.09 25.11 9.39
N LYS A 301 0.45 26.28 9.55
CA LYS A 301 1.06 27.59 9.27
C LYS A 301 2.17 27.98 10.22
N VAL A 302 2.26 27.38 11.41
CA VAL A 302 3.34 27.66 12.39
C VAL A 302 4.60 26.94 11.98
N ILE A 303 4.48 25.65 11.58
CA ILE A 303 5.60 24.83 11.16
C ILE A 303 6.02 25.16 9.71
N ALA A 304 5.05 25.42 8.85
CA ALA A 304 5.23 25.60 7.42
C ALA A 304 4.31 26.71 6.87
N PRO A 305 4.64 27.99 7.11
CA PRO A 305 3.79 29.14 6.74
C PRO A 305 3.44 29.20 5.26
N GLN A 306 4.32 28.66 4.40
CA GLN A 306 4.14 28.62 2.95
C GLN A 306 3.21 27.50 2.46
N ILE A 307 2.85 26.53 3.31
CA ILE A 307 1.96 25.45 2.92
C ILE A 307 0.51 25.94 3.04
N THR A 308 -0.23 25.83 1.95
CA THR A 308 -1.66 26.13 1.92
C THR A 308 -2.45 25.16 2.77
N ASP A 309 -3.57 25.60 3.32
CA ASP A 309 -4.47 24.78 4.10
C ASP A 309 -4.92 23.54 3.28
N ARG A 310 -4.70 22.36 3.83
CA ARG A 310 -5.06 21.05 3.27
C ARG A 310 -6.04 20.28 4.17
N SER A 311 -6.62 20.94 5.15
CA SER A 311 -7.62 20.32 6.01
C SER A 311 -8.87 19.93 5.22
N TYR A 312 -9.40 18.75 5.54
CA TYR A 312 -10.67 18.27 5.03
C TYR A 312 -11.76 18.27 6.12
N LYS A 313 -11.55 19.01 7.22
CA LYS A 313 -12.51 19.12 8.33
C LYS A 313 -13.88 19.60 7.84
N GLY A 314 -14.93 18.93 8.29
CA GLY A 314 -16.32 19.21 7.90
C GLY A 314 -16.72 18.70 6.52
N LYS A 315 -15.80 18.17 5.72
CA LYS A 315 -16.12 17.60 4.40
C LYS A 315 -16.60 16.15 4.54
N THR A 316 -17.46 15.75 3.60
CA THR A 316 -18.10 14.43 3.56
C THR A 316 -17.49 13.56 2.48
N ALA A 317 -17.30 12.27 2.78
CA ALA A 317 -16.90 11.27 1.82
C ALA A 317 -17.87 10.09 1.80
N ASN A 318 -18.08 9.53 0.61
CA ASN A 318 -18.79 8.29 0.37
C ASN A 318 -17.81 7.26 -0.20
N VAL A 319 -18.06 5.99 0.13
CA VAL A 319 -17.35 4.88 -0.50
C VAL A 319 -18.10 4.43 -1.75
N SER A 320 -17.38 3.88 -2.72
CA SER A 320 -17.99 3.35 -3.94
C SER A 320 -18.66 2.00 -3.71
N ASN A 321 -18.17 1.20 -2.77
CA ASN A 321 -18.63 -0.16 -2.51
C ASN A 321 -19.52 -0.31 -1.26
N ILE A 322 -20.38 0.66 -0.97
CA ILE A 322 -21.38 0.54 0.14
C ILE A 322 -22.29 -0.68 -0.04
N THR A 323 -22.47 -1.14 -1.26
CA THR A 323 -23.23 -2.36 -1.59
C THR A 323 -22.66 -3.61 -0.91
N ASP A 324 -21.38 -3.62 -0.57
CA ASP A 324 -20.76 -4.71 0.20
C ASP A 324 -21.34 -4.80 1.61
N LEU A 325 -21.54 -3.66 2.28
CA LEU A 325 -22.25 -3.63 3.58
C LEU A 325 -23.68 -4.10 3.45
N TYR A 326 -24.42 -3.59 2.46
CA TYR A 326 -25.81 -4.01 2.23
C TYR A 326 -25.90 -5.51 1.97
N ASN A 327 -24.98 -6.08 1.25
CA ASN A 327 -24.93 -7.52 1.00
C ASN A 327 -24.74 -8.34 2.29
N ILE A 328 -23.92 -7.86 3.23
CA ILE A 328 -23.79 -8.48 4.56
C ILE A 328 -25.13 -8.42 5.32
N LEU A 329 -25.75 -7.22 5.41
CA LEU A 329 -26.97 -6.99 6.18
C LEU A 329 -28.15 -7.79 5.62
N GLU A 330 -28.37 -7.73 4.31
CA GLU A 330 -29.42 -8.49 3.64
C GLU A 330 -29.22 -10.00 3.76
N THR A 331 -27.98 -10.47 3.67
CA THR A 331 -27.68 -11.89 3.84
C THR A 331 -28.01 -12.32 5.27
N LYS A 332 -27.65 -11.54 6.28
CA LYS A 332 -27.99 -11.83 7.68
C LYS A 332 -29.51 -11.94 7.88
N GLU A 333 -30.27 -11.03 7.29
CA GLU A 333 -31.74 -11.08 7.32
C GLU A 333 -32.29 -12.32 6.62
N LYS A 334 -31.83 -12.61 5.40
CA LYS A 334 -32.26 -13.79 4.61
C LYS A 334 -31.92 -15.10 5.31
N MET A 335 -30.84 -15.17 6.08
CA MET A 335 -30.39 -16.37 6.80
C MET A 335 -31.21 -16.67 8.08
N LYS A 336 -32.07 -15.76 8.55
CA LYS A 336 -33.01 -15.99 9.69
C LYS A 336 -32.35 -16.61 10.93
N GLY A 337 -31.23 -16.04 11.37
CA GLY A 337 -30.51 -16.49 12.56
C GLY A 337 -29.46 -17.58 12.31
N LYS A 338 -29.39 -18.14 11.13
CA LYS A 338 -28.29 -19.05 10.76
C LYS A 338 -26.96 -18.28 10.66
N PRO A 339 -25.81 -18.96 10.81
CA PRO A 339 -24.51 -18.32 10.81
C PRO A 339 -24.18 -17.60 9.50
N VAL A 340 -23.51 -16.45 9.61
CA VAL A 340 -22.97 -15.70 8.50
C VAL A 340 -21.48 -15.46 8.72
N ILE A 341 -20.67 -15.87 7.76
CA ILE A 341 -19.22 -15.65 7.73
C ILE A 341 -18.93 -14.56 6.70
N VAL A 342 -18.11 -13.57 7.06
CA VAL A 342 -17.64 -12.52 6.13
C VAL A 342 -16.18 -12.76 5.80
N SER A 343 -15.88 -12.85 4.52
CA SER A 343 -14.52 -12.92 3.99
C SER A 343 -14.17 -11.59 3.33
N ILE A 344 -13.19 -10.88 3.89
CA ILE A 344 -12.83 -9.53 3.52
C ILE A 344 -11.52 -9.54 2.74
N THR A 345 -11.50 -8.96 1.55
CA THR A 345 -10.28 -8.60 0.84
C THR A 345 -9.95 -7.15 1.17
N ALA A 346 -8.91 -6.94 2.01
CA ALA A 346 -8.54 -5.62 2.50
C ALA A 346 -7.41 -5.01 1.68
N SER A 347 -7.57 -3.75 1.30
CA SER A 347 -6.51 -2.91 0.73
C SER A 347 -5.95 -1.90 1.74
N ARG A 348 -6.66 -1.69 2.85
CA ARG A 348 -6.32 -0.76 3.94
C ARG A 348 -7.00 -1.18 5.24
N PRO A 349 -6.63 -0.61 6.42
CA PRO A 349 -7.41 -0.77 7.65
C PRO A 349 -8.86 -0.34 7.45
N MET A 350 -9.78 -0.90 8.24
CA MET A 350 -11.19 -0.58 8.12
C MET A 350 -11.91 -0.59 9.47
N VAL A 351 -13.07 0.04 9.51
CA VAL A 351 -13.98 0.08 10.64
C VAL A 351 -14.90 -1.14 10.58
N PHE A 352 -15.02 -1.87 11.67
CA PHE A 352 -15.79 -3.12 11.75
C PHE A 352 -17.15 -2.99 12.43
N HIS A 353 -17.40 -1.94 13.22
CA HIS A 353 -18.60 -1.83 14.04
C HIS A 353 -19.90 -1.83 13.23
N GLU A 354 -19.84 -1.53 11.92
CA GLU A 354 -21.01 -1.48 11.02
C GLU A 354 -21.65 -2.87 10.78
N PHE A 355 -20.89 -3.95 10.94
CA PHE A 355 -21.39 -5.32 10.66
C PHE A 355 -20.86 -6.39 11.62
N GLU A 356 -19.72 -6.19 12.29
CA GLU A 356 -19.10 -7.21 13.16
C GLU A 356 -20.07 -7.78 14.19
N PRO A 357 -20.92 -7.00 14.89
CA PRO A 357 -21.84 -7.54 15.90
C PRO A 357 -22.87 -8.52 15.34
N MET A 358 -23.16 -8.48 14.06
CA MET A 358 -24.20 -9.26 13.41
C MET A 358 -23.72 -10.56 12.78
N VAL A 359 -22.40 -10.75 12.65
CA VAL A 359 -21.82 -11.90 11.94
C VAL A 359 -21.08 -12.83 12.89
N ASP A 360 -20.96 -14.09 12.50
CA ASP A 360 -20.47 -15.16 13.36
C ASP A 360 -19.01 -15.55 13.07
N GLY A 361 -18.51 -15.27 11.85
CA GLY A 361 -17.12 -15.48 11.46
C GLY A 361 -16.58 -14.35 10.61
N ILE A 362 -15.31 -14.01 10.77
CA ILE A 362 -14.62 -13.00 9.94
C ILE A 362 -13.24 -13.52 9.57
N LEU A 363 -12.98 -13.60 8.28
CA LEU A 363 -11.65 -13.78 7.69
C LEU A 363 -11.23 -12.51 6.97
N LEU A 364 -9.96 -12.13 7.11
CA LEU A 364 -9.34 -11.01 6.44
C LEU A 364 -8.16 -11.50 5.58
N ASN A 365 -8.10 -11.09 4.33
CA ASN A 365 -7.00 -11.39 3.41
C ASN A 365 -6.61 -10.14 2.61
N PHE A 366 -5.49 -10.21 1.90
CA PHE A 366 -4.92 -9.09 1.13
C PHE A 366 -4.81 -9.43 -0.38
N GLY A 367 -5.80 -10.14 -0.92
CA GLY A 367 -5.84 -10.57 -2.32
C GLY A 367 -5.21 -11.94 -2.53
N THR A 368 -5.45 -12.89 -1.62
CA THR A 368 -5.04 -14.29 -1.79
C THR A 368 -5.88 -15.01 -2.83
N SER A 369 -5.38 -16.13 -3.35
CA SER A 369 -6.15 -16.99 -4.24
C SER A 369 -7.39 -17.57 -3.55
N GLU A 370 -8.45 -17.80 -4.31
CA GLU A 370 -9.68 -18.45 -3.84
C GLU A 370 -9.38 -19.80 -3.18
N GLN A 371 -8.47 -20.59 -3.76
CA GLN A 371 -8.10 -21.89 -3.22
C GLN A 371 -7.56 -21.77 -1.80
N ALA A 372 -6.65 -20.84 -1.55
CA ALA A 372 -6.10 -20.63 -0.21
C ALA A 372 -7.19 -20.29 0.81
N LEU A 373 -8.13 -19.45 0.42
CA LEU A 373 -9.25 -19.04 1.25
C LEU A 373 -10.18 -20.22 1.55
N LEU A 374 -10.52 -21.02 0.52
CA LEU A 374 -11.39 -22.19 0.66
C LEU A 374 -10.73 -23.30 1.52
N GLU A 375 -9.40 -23.43 1.49
CA GLU A 375 -8.68 -24.37 2.34
C GLU A 375 -8.71 -23.97 3.82
N ILE A 376 -8.63 -22.68 4.14
CA ILE A 376 -8.86 -22.18 5.50
C ILE A 376 -10.32 -22.39 5.91
N LEU A 377 -11.27 -21.94 5.10
CA LEU A 377 -12.72 -22.08 5.39
C LEU A 377 -13.13 -23.54 5.67
N SER A 378 -12.57 -24.50 4.92
CA SER A 378 -12.88 -25.93 5.06
C SER A 378 -12.08 -26.65 6.14
N GLY A 379 -11.15 -25.97 6.83
CA GLY A 379 -10.31 -26.57 7.87
C GLY A 379 -9.19 -27.45 7.36
N LYS A 380 -8.90 -27.48 6.05
CA LYS A 380 -7.72 -28.19 5.54
C LYS A 380 -6.43 -27.57 6.05
N VAL A 381 -6.42 -26.26 6.29
CA VAL A 381 -5.29 -25.52 6.84
C VAL A 381 -5.78 -24.65 7.99
N GLU A 382 -5.06 -24.67 9.10
CA GLU A 382 -5.37 -23.82 10.27
C GLU A 382 -4.90 -22.39 10.01
N PRO A 383 -5.74 -21.36 10.28
CA PRO A 383 -5.32 -19.98 10.20
C PRO A 383 -4.21 -19.68 11.22
N SER A 384 -3.18 -18.95 10.79
CA SER A 384 -2.01 -18.67 11.62
C SER A 384 -1.51 -17.23 11.50
N ALA A 385 -2.19 -16.42 10.72
CA ALA A 385 -1.80 -15.04 10.45
C ALA A 385 -2.22 -14.09 11.60
N LEU A 386 -1.48 -12.99 11.70
CA LEU A 386 -1.72 -11.93 12.68
C LEU A 386 -1.93 -10.61 11.95
N LEU A 387 -2.74 -9.71 12.50
CA LEU A 387 -2.96 -8.37 11.94
C LEU A 387 -1.63 -7.61 11.78
N PRO A 388 -1.31 -7.12 10.58
CA PRO A 388 -0.11 -6.34 10.33
C PRO A 388 -0.28 -4.85 10.69
N THR A 389 -1.49 -4.45 11.08
CA THR A 389 -1.86 -3.07 11.40
C THR A 389 -2.99 -3.05 12.42
N GLN A 390 -3.22 -1.89 13.03
CA GLN A 390 -4.37 -1.63 13.90
C GLN A 390 -5.64 -1.45 13.06
N MET A 391 -6.76 -1.99 13.53
CA MET A 391 -8.09 -1.74 12.95
C MET A 391 -8.83 -0.74 13.82
N PRO A 392 -9.23 0.43 13.29
CA PRO A 392 -9.80 1.50 14.09
C PRO A 392 -11.18 1.15 14.67
N ALA A 393 -11.44 1.64 15.87
CA ALA A 393 -12.77 1.53 16.48
C ALA A 393 -13.83 2.28 15.66
N ASN A 394 -13.47 3.44 15.12
CA ASN A 394 -14.32 4.31 14.30
C ASN A 394 -13.46 5.38 13.61
N MET A 395 -14.07 6.20 12.76
CA MET A 395 -13.36 7.28 12.06
C MET A 395 -12.87 8.40 12.98
N LYS A 396 -13.50 8.63 14.13
CA LYS A 396 -13.01 9.60 15.11
C LYS A 396 -11.60 9.27 15.58
N THR A 397 -11.35 8.01 15.94
CA THR A 397 -10.01 7.60 16.41
C THR A 397 -8.97 7.68 15.28
N VAL A 398 -9.37 7.45 14.02
CA VAL A 398 -8.49 7.63 12.85
C VAL A 398 -8.03 9.09 12.74
N GLU A 399 -8.93 10.04 12.92
CA GLU A 399 -8.63 11.47 12.78
C GLU A 399 -7.88 12.05 14.00
N GLN A 400 -8.01 11.42 15.16
CA GLN A 400 -7.36 11.86 16.40
C GLN A 400 -5.93 11.34 16.57
N GLN A 401 -5.56 10.26 15.88
CA GLN A 401 -4.19 9.73 15.94
C GLN A 401 -3.18 10.70 15.35
N PHE A 402 -1.93 10.64 15.84
CA PHE A 402 -0.83 11.38 15.26
C PHE A 402 -0.12 10.57 14.17
N GLU A 403 0.32 11.22 13.10
CA GLU A 403 0.87 10.58 11.91
C GLU A 403 2.14 9.74 12.18
N ASP A 404 2.88 10.08 13.23
CA ASP A 404 4.19 9.48 13.55
C ASP A 404 4.24 8.80 14.93
N VAL A 405 3.12 8.75 15.65
CA VAL A 405 3.02 8.08 16.96
C VAL A 405 2.43 6.69 16.78
N PRO A 406 3.21 5.61 17.01
CA PRO A 406 2.68 4.26 16.91
C PRO A 406 1.79 3.90 18.11
N PHE A 407 0.75 3.11 17.88
CA PHE A 407 -0.14 2.56 18.90
C PHE A 407 -0.97 3.60 19.68
N ASP A 408 -1.20 4.78 19.12
CA ASP A 408 -2.04 5.82 19.72
C ASP A 408 -3.50 5.77 19.29
N MET A 409 -3.87 4.84 18.42
CA MET A 409 -5.23 4.70 17.91
C MET A 409 -6.03 3.70 18.75
N GLN A 410 -7.28 4.06 19.10
CA GLN A 410 -8.22 3.14 19.73
C GLN A 410 -8.66 2.09 18.69
N CYS A 411 -8.37 0.82 18.96
CA CYS A 411 -8.73 -0.28 18.08
C CYS A 411 -10.16 -0.76 18.29
N HIS A 412 -10.73 -1.39 17.25
CA HIS A 412 -12.01 -2.09 17.34
C HIS A 412 -11.95 -3.18 18.40
N LYS A 413 -12.97 -3.22 19.27
CA LYS A 413 -13.21 -4.30 20.21
C LYS A 413 -14.47 -5.05 19.77
N ASP A 414 -14.32 -6.34 19.47
CA ASP A 414 -15.42 -7.17 19.00
C ASP A 414 -16.39 -7.58 20.13
N THR A 415 -17.50 -8.19 19.75
CA THR A 415 -18.55 -8.66 20.67
C THR A 415 -18.09 -9.80 21.59
N GLU A 416 -16.96 -10.44 21.31
CA GLU A 416 -16.34 -11.48 22.16
C GLU A 416 -15.23 -10.91 23.06
N GLY A 417 -14.97 -9.60 22.99
CA GLY A 417 -14.01 -8.88 23.84
C GLY A 417 -12.60 -8.83 23.27
N ASN A 418 -12.36 -9.35 22.06
CA ASN A 418 -11.06 -9.27 21.39
C ASN A 418 -10.81 -7.87 20.82
N VAL A 419 -9.58 -7.43 20.87
CA VAL A 419 -9.16 -6.13 20.33
C VAL A 419 -8.41 -6.37 19.03
N TYR A 420 -8.87 -5.77 17.92
CA TYR A 420 -8.27 -5.90 16.60
C TYR A 420 -7.05 -5.00 16.45
N ASP A 421 -6.06 -5.26 17.29
CA ASP A 421 -4.79 -4.53 17.32
C ASP A 421 -3.71 -5.25 16.53
N PHE A 422 -2.61 -4.55 16.25
CA PHE A 422 -1.42 -5.12 15.64
C PHE A 422 -0.98 -6.41 16.35
N GLY A 423 -0.81 -7.48 15.59
CA GLY A 423 -0.43 -8.79 16.13
C GLY A 423 -1.60 -9.64 16.66
N PHE A 424 -2.85 -9.22 16.48
CA PHE A 424 -4.02 -10.04 16.81
C PHE A 424 -4.36 -11.02 15.69
N GLY A 425 -4.82 -12.19 16.04
CA GLY A 425 -5.38 -13.22 15.14
C GLY A 425 -5.82 -14.43 15.93
N LEU A 426 -6.72 -15.21 15.34
CA LEU A 426 -7.27 -16.44 15.88
C LEU A 426 -6.79 -17.67 15.09
N ASN A 427 -6.66 -18.79 15.78
CA ASN A 427 -6.62 -20.13 15.20
C ASN A 427 -7.83 -20.97 15.73
N TRP A 428 -7.87 -22.25 15.43
CA TRP A 428 -9.00 -23.10 15.89
C TRP A 428 -9.12 -23.21 17.42
N LYS A 429 -8.06 -22.88 18.15
CA LYS A 429 -8.00 -22.94 19.62
C LYS A 429 -8.32 -21.58 20.28
N GLY A 430 -8.50 -20.52 19.48
CA GLY A 430 -8.75 -19.16 19.96
C GLY A 430 -7.59 -18.21 19.64
N VAL A 431 -7.37 -17.22 20.50
CA VAL A 431 -6.35 -16.18 20.27
C VAL A 431 -4.95 -16.78 20.18
N ILE A 432 -4.25 -16.49 19.08
CA ILE A 432 -2.87 -16.94 18.85
C ILE A 432 -1.93 -16.29 19.88
N LYS A 433 -1.23 -17.12 20.65
CA LYS A 433 -0.21 -16.72 21.63
C LYS A 433 1.07 -17.49 21.34
N ASP A 434 2.06 -16.87 20.72
CA ASP A 434 3.34 -17.46 20.37
C ASP A 434 4.49 -16.43 20.44
N ALA A 435 5.69 -16.81 20.01
CA ALA A 435 6.86 -15.93 20.04
C ALA A 435 6.67 -14.63 19.24
N ARG A 436 5.85 -14.64 18.18
CA ARG A 436 5.52 -13.45 17.39
C ARG A 436 4.70 -12.46 18.22
N THR A 437 3.63 -12.94 18.88
CA THR A 437 2.76 -12.09 19.72
C THR A 437 3.51 -11.56 20.94
N ALA A 438 4.38 -12.37 21.57
CA ALA A 438 5.21 -11.95 22.70
C ALA A 438 6.16 -10.78 22.33
N LYS A 439 6.65 -10.77 21.09
CA LYS A 439 7.49 -9.68 20.57
C LYS A 439 6.73 -8.34 20.51
N TYR A 440 5.45 -8.38 20.15
CA TYR A 440 4.64 -7.17 19.94
C TYR A 440 4.03 -6.61 21.23
N ILE A 441 3.73 -7.47 22.22
CA ILE A 441 3.17 -7.05 23.52
C ILE A 441 4.12 -6.09 24.26
N LYS A 442 5.45 -6.24 24.10
CA LYS A 442 6.45 -5.37 24.71
C LYS A 442 6.39 -3.89 24.27
N HIS A 443 5.69 -3.60 23.19
CA HIS A 443 5.56 -2.25 22.64
C HIS A 443 4.20 -1.61 22.92
N ARG A 444 3.28 -2.35 23.55
CA ARG A 444 2.00 -1.78 24.04
C ARG A 444 2.27 -1.07 25.37
N LYS A 445 2.03 0.23 25.40
CA LYS A 445 2.02 1.02 26.63
C LYS A 445 0.65 0.92 27.30
#